data_c2e7faf08d84135405f6c768d90656d9
#
_entry.id   c2e7faf08d84135405f6c768d90656d9
#
_cell.length_a   1.000
_cell.length_b   1.000
_cell.length_c   1.000
_cell.angle_alpha   90.00
_cell.angle_beta   90.00
_cell.angle_gamma   90.00
#
_symmetry.space_group_name_H-M   'P 1'
#
loop_
_entity.id
_entity.type
_entity.pdbx_description
1 polymer ?
#
loop_
_entity_poly.entity_id
_entity_poly.type
_entity_poly.pdbx_seq_one_letter_code
_entity_poly.pdbx_strand_id
1 'polypeptide(L)'
;MRGALSQISSVVGKQVYGELYDCDVETLKDEQKLREIVTNAARVGNMTLLDVRSWKIGEGVSVMAIVLESHITIHTWPEYAFATVDVYSCGAHTDPKKAYLYIVEQLGAKRYTVKEADRSLEY
;
A
#
# COMPACT_ATOMS: atom_id res chain seq x y z
N MET A 1 31.74 -14.55 8.49
CA MET A 1 31.41 -13.12 8.40
C MET A 1 30.47 -12.82 7.23
N ARG A 2 30.81 -13.31 6.07
CA ARG A 2 29.94 -13.08 4.91
C ARG A 2 28.52 -13.62 5.11
N GLY A 3 28.38 -14.75 5.79
CA GLY A 3 27.07 -15.30 6.07
C GLY A 3 26.20 -14.36 6.88
N ALA A 4 26.77 -13.74 7.92
CA ALA A 4 26.05 -12.78 8.73
C ALA A 4 25.67 -11.53 7.92
N LEU A 5 26.60 -11.06 7.07
CA LEU A 5 26.33 -9.92 6.20
C LEU A 5 25.24 -10.26 5.18
N SER A 6 25.25 -11.49 4.68
CA SER A 6 24.22 -11.92 3.74
C SER A 6 22.83 -11.91 4.38
N GLN A 7 22.73 -12.32 5.65
CA GLN A 7 21.46 -12.28 6.37
C GLN A 7 21.00 -10.84 6.57
N ILE A 8 21.91 -9.92 6.90
CA ILE A 8 21.56 -8.52 7.05
C ILE A 8 21.22 -7.91 5.69
N SER A 9 22.02 -8.23 4.66
CA SER A 9 21.79 -7.71 3.32
C SER A 9 20.55 -8.32 2.67
N SER A 10 19.91 -9.30 3.33
CA SER A 10 18.65 -9.84 2.85
C SER A 10 17.48 -8.89 3.12
N VAL A 11 17.73 -7.76 3.76
CA VAL A 11 16.71 -6.72 3.90
C VAL A 11 16.45 -6.15 2.52
N VAL A 12 15.29 -6.52 1.97
CA VAL A 12 14.86 -6.09 0.64
C VAL A 12 13.74 -5.09 0.84
N GLY A 13 14.03 -3.83 0.57
CA GLY A 13 13.04 -2.76 0.70
C GLY A 13 12.52 -2.38 -0.67
N LYS A 14 11.24 -2.62 -0.91
CA LYS A 14 10.57 -2.25 -2.15
C LYS A 14 9.38 -1.38 -1.85
N GLN A 15 9.34 -0.21 -2.47
CA GLN A 15 8.24 0.73 -2.33
C GLN A 15 7.57 0.89 -3.68
N VAL A 16 6.24 0.71 -3.71
CA VAL A 16 5.43 0.93 -4.90
C VAL A 16 4.38 1.96 -4.52
N TYR A 17 4.30 3.04 -5.26
CA TYR A 17 3.47 4.17 -4.87
C TYR A 17 3.01 4.96 -6.08
N GLY A 18 2.02 5.81 -5.88
CA GLY A 18 1.58 6.69 -6.94
C GLY A 18 0.22 7.29 -6.69
N GLU A 19 -0.33 7.83 -7.75
CA GLU A 19 -1.58 8.58 -7.76
C GLU A 19 -2.61 7.83 -8.59
N LEU A 20 -3.85 7.83 -8.08
CA LEU A 20 -4.99 7.18 -8.72
C LEU A 20 -6.02 8.23 -9.08
N TYR A 21 -6.50 8.22 -10.32
CA TYR A 21 -7.41 9.22 -10.87
C TYR A 21 -8.71 8.60 -11.32
N ASP A 22 -9.77 9.39 -11.27
CA ASP A 22 -11.11 8.99 -11.70
C ASP A 22 -11.56 7.71 -10.99
N CYS A 23 -11.33 7.70 -9.68
CA CYS A 23 -11.72 6.60 -8.81
C CYS A 23 -13.22 6.64 -8.54
N ASP A 24 -13.75 5.51 -8.07
CA ASP A 24 -15.15 5.44 -7.62
C ASP A 24 -15.31 6.26 -6.34
N VAL A 25 -16.06 7.38 -6.45
CA VAL A 25 -16.20 8.36 -5.37
C VAL A 25 -16.80 7.73 -4.12
N GLU A 26 -17.80 6.85 -4.28
CA GLU A 26 -18.44 6.23 -3.11
C GLU A 26 -17.48 5.34 -2.34
N THR A 27 -16.60 4.63 -3.06
CA THR A 27 -15.55 3.84 -2.42
C THR A 27 -14.59 4.73 -1.65
N LEU A 28 -14.22 5.89 -2.23
CA LEU A 28 -13.26 6.80 -1.59
C LEU A 28 -13.79 7.41 -0.28
N LYS A 29 -15.12 7.43 -0.09
CA LYS A 29 -15.76 7.97 1.12
C LYS A 29 -16.00 6.90 2.17
N ASP A 30 -15.88 5.64 1.81
CA ASP A 30 -16.29 4.52 2.65
C ASP A 30 -15.12 4.00 3.47
N GLU A 31 -15.03 4.51 4.70
CA GLU A 31 -13.92 4.15 5.61
C GLU A 31 -13.84 2.65 5.85
N GLN A 32 -14.97 2.00 6.09
CA GLN A 32 -14.97 0.56 6.38
C GLN A 32 -14.51 -0.23 5.16
N LYS A 33 -14.96 0.14 3.98
CA LYS A 33 -14.55 -0.53 2.75
C LYS A 33 -13.06 -0.37 2.50
N LEU A 34 -12.53 0.83 2.76
CA LEU A 34 -11.10 1.08 2.59
C LEU A 34 -10.26 0.26 3.57
N ARG A 35 -10.76 0.08 4.81
CA ARG A 35 -10.10 -0.81 5.77
C ARG A 35 -10.06 -2.25 5.27
N GLU A 36 -11.14 -2.72 4.65
CA GLU A 36 -11.18 -4.06 4.05
C GLU A 36 -10.22 -4.17 2.87
N ILE A 37 -10.15 -3.12 2.05
CA ILE A 37 -9.26 -3.11 0.88
C ILE A 37 -7.80 -3.24 1.30
N VAL A 38 -7.34 -2.46 2.30
CA VAL A 38 -5.94 -2.58 2.72
C VAL A 38 -5.66 -3.93 3.39
N THR A 39 -6.65 -4.48 4.11
CA THR A 39 -6.52 -5.81 4.69
C THR A 39 -6.34 -6.87 3.60
N ASN A 40 -7.16 -6.81 2.57
CA ASN A 40 -7.07 -7.75 1.46
C ASN A 40 -5.82 -7.52 0.63
N ALA A 41 -5.39 -6.27 0.46
CA ALA A 41 -4.15 -5.96 -0.25
C ALA A 41 -2.94 -6.59 0.43
N ALA A 42 -2.91 -6.56 1.77
CA ALA A 42 -1.83 -7.21 2.52
C ALA A 42 -1.79 -8.71 2.19
N ARG A 43 -2.96 -9.36 2.17
CA ARG A 43 -3.03 -10.78 1.85
C ARG A 43 -2.59 -11.04 0.41
N VAL A 44 -3.08 -10.24 -0.54
CA VAL A 44 -2.72 -10.37 -1.96
C VAL A 44 -1.21 -10.20 -2.16
N GLY A 45 -0.60 -9.29 -1.41
CA GLY A 45 0.84 -9.05 -1.47
C GLY A 45 1.67 -10.01 -0.62
N ASN A 46 1.04 -11.02 -0.03
CA ASN A 46 1.71 -11.99 0.83
C ASN A 46 2.40 -11.32 2.03
N MET A 47 1.72 -10.35 2.63
CA MET A 47 2.20 -9.63 3.80
C MET A 47 1.42 -10.04 5.04
N THR A 48 2.05 -9.95 6.19
CA THR A 48 1.44 -10.32 7.48
C THR A 48 0.83 -9.09 8.13
N LEU A 49 -0.49 -9.02 8.20
CA LEU A 49 -1.20 -7.88 8.77
C LEU A 49 -1.05 -7.88 10.30
N LEU A 50 -0.67 -6.73 10.85
CA LEU A 50 -0.59 -6.52 12.29
C LEU A 50 -1.71 -5.64 12.83
N ASP A 51 -2.06 -4.56 12.12
CA ASP A 51 -3.08 -3.62 12.58
C ASP A 51 -3.58 -2.78 11.42
N VAL A 52 -4.78 -2.24 11.57
CA VAL A 52 -5.37 -1.30 10.60
C VAL A 52 -5.88 -0.09 11.37
N ARG A 53 -5.49 1.09 10.93
CA ARG A 53 -5.94 2.35 11.49
C ARG A 53 -6.50 3.23 10.40
N SER A 54 -7.51 4.01 10.74
CA SER A 54 -8.12 4.91 9.77
C SER A 54 -8.69 6.15 10.44
N TRP A 55 -8.78 7.21 9.66
CA TRP A 55 -9.36 8.48 10.11
C TRP A 55 -10.20 9.06 8.98
N LYS A 56 -11.38 9.53 9.34
CA LYS A 56 -12.23 10.28 8.45
C LYS A 56 -11.79 11.74 8.53
N ILE A 57 -11.49 12.35 7.38
CA ILE A 57 -11.03 13.74 7.30
C ILE A 57 -11.94 14.45 6.31
N GLY A 58 -12.96 15.17 6.82
CA GLY A 58 -14.02 15.68 5.97
C GLY A 58 -14.75 14.51 5.32
N GLU A 59 -14.84 14.49 4.01
CA GLU A 59 -15.38 13.34 3.27
C GLU A 59 -14.31 12.33 2.89
N GLY A 60 -13.04 12.71 3.02
CA GLY A 60 -11.93 11.84 2.70
C GLY A 60 -11.58 10.89 3.82
N VAL A 61 -10.72 9.94 3.51
CA VAL A 61 -10.27 8.92 4.47
C VAL A 61 -8.77 8.74 4.32
N SER A 62 -8.09 8.61 5.45
CA SER A 62 -6.72 8.13 5.48
C SER A 62 -6.75 6.78 6.17
N VAL A 63 -6.24 5.74 5.51
CA VAL A 63 -6.21 4.41 6.07
C VAL A 63 -4.81 3.83 5.95
N MET A 64 -4.39 3.12 6.98
CA MET A 64 -3.08 2.51 7.04
C MET A 64 -3.19 1.08 7.55
N ALA A 65 -2.56 0.16 6.84
CA ALA A 65 -2.34 -1.19 7.33
C ALA A 65 -0.87 -1.28 7.76
N ILE A 66 -0.67 -1.63 9.02
CA ILE A 66 0.67 -1.93 9.52
C ILE A 66 0.88 -3.41 9.29
N VAL A 67 1.89 -3.75 8.53
CA VAL A 67 2.24 -5.13 8.26
C VAL A 67 3.61 -5.41 8.87
N LEU A 68 3.87 -6.69 9.16
CA LEU A 68 5.15 -7.08 9.73
C LEU A 68 6.31 -6.59 8.87
N GLU A 69 6.10 -6.57 7.57
CA GLU A 69 7.12 -6.19 6.59
C GLU A 69 7.16 -4.69 6.28
N SER A 70 6.20 -3.90 6.70
CA SER A 70 6.16 -2.42 6.77
C SER A 70 4.75 -1.84 6.77
N HIS A 71 4.23 -1.33 5.63
CA HIS A 71 2.92 -0.68 5.66
C HIS A 71 2.29 -0.55 4.28
N ILE A 72 0.96 -0.35 4.30
CA ILE A 72 0.16 0.02 3.14
C ILE A 72 -0.67 1.22 3.55
N THR A 73 -0.66 2.31 2.76
CA THR A 73 -1.44 3.50 3.07
C THR A 73 -2.25 3.95 1.87
N ILE A 74 -3.46 4.45 2.13
CA ILE A 74 -4.31 5.06 1.13
C ILE A 74 -4.84 6.37 1.73
N HIS A 75 -4.72 7.44 0.95
CA HIS A 75 -5.33 8.74 1.28
C HIS A 75 -6.29 9.10 0.16
N THR A 76 -7.50 9.52 0.50
CA THR A 76 -8.52 9.79 -0.51
C THR A 76 -9.00 11.23 -0.49
N TRP A 77 -9.31 11.75 -1.67
CA TRP A 77 -9.94 13.04 -1.90
C TRP A 77 -11.15 12.82 -2.80
N PRO A 78 -12.31 12.45 -2.20
CA PRO A 78 -13.51 12.15 -3.00
C PRO A 78 -13.94 13.29 -3.91
N GLU A 79 -13.75 14.52 -3.47
CA GLU A 79 -14.13 15.71 -4.25
C GLU A 79 -13.38 15.82 -5.58
N TYR A 80 -12.23 15.13 -5.70
CA TYR A 80 -11.45 15.10 -6.92
C TYR A 80 -11.41 13.71 -7.55
N ALA A 81 -12.17 12.75 -6.99
CA ALA A 81 -12.11 11.34 -7.39
C ALA A 81 -10.66 10.83 -7.42
N PHE A 82 -9.87 11.27 -6.45
CA PHE A 82 -8.42 11.12 -6.42
C PHE A 82 -7.96 10.41 -5.15
N ALA A 83 -6.93 9.58 -5.28
CA ALA A 83 -6.31 8.93 -4.14
C ALA A 83 -4.81 8.81 -4.35
N THR A 84 -4.07 8.76 -3.25
CA THR A 84 -2.66 8.39 -3.27
C THR A 84 -2.51 7.07 -2.52
N VAL A 85 -1.61 6.22 -3.01
CA VAL A 85 -1.39 4.89 -2.46
C VAL A 85 0.11 4.66 -2.32
N ASP A 86 0.49 4.05 -1.20
CA ASP A 86 1.89 3.73 -0.92
C ASP A 86 1.93 2.33 -0.32
N VAL A 87 2.71 1.45 -0.93
CA VAL A 87 2.95 0.10 -0.43
C VAL A 87 4.44 -0.07 -0.24
N TYR A 88 4.87 -0.23 0.99
CA TYR A 88 6.27 -0.45 1.30
C TYR A 88 6.44 -1.78 2.01
N SER A 89 7.35 -2.60 1.51
CA SER A 89 7.63 -3.90 2.10
C SER A 89 9.12 -4.18 2.13
N CYS A 90 9.60 -4.68 3.25
CA CYS A 90 10.99 -5.10 3.40
C CYS A 90 11.15 -6.62 3.40
N GLY A 91 10.11 -7.34 3.01
CA GLY A 91 10.15 -8.81 2.96
C GLY A 91 10.37 -9.31 1.54
N ALA A 92 11.39 -10.15 1.35
CA ALA A 92 11.69 -10.72 0.02
C ALA A 92 10.57 -11.63 -0.48
N HIS A 93 9.76 -12.17 0.41
CA HIS A 93 8.65 -13.07 0.09
C HIS A 93 7.38 -12.33 -0.33
N THR A 94 7.37 -11.01 -0.25
CA THR A 94 6.17 -10.21 -0.52
C THR A 94 6.15 -9.68 -1.94
N ASP A 95 4.96 -9.27 -2.38
CA ASP A 95 4.76 -8.69 -3.70
C ASP A 95 4.02 -7.36 -3.56
N PRO A 96 4.74 -6.27 -3.28
CA PRO A 96 4.10 -4.97 -3.09
C PRO A 96 3.42 -4.43 -4.34
N LYS A 97 3.94 -4.75 -5.53
CA LYS A 97 3.31 -4.30 -6.76
C LYS A 97 1.94 -4.95 -6.96
N LYS A 98 1.85 -6.24 -6.63
CA LYS A 98 0.57 -6.94 -6.72
C LYS A 98 -0.45 -6.34 -5.76
N ALA A 99 -0.03 -6.01 -4.55
CA ALA A 99 -0.89 -5.33 -3.57
C ALA A 99 -1.33 -3.96 -4.10
N TYR A 100 -0.41 -3.20 -4.68
CA TYR A 100 -0.71 -1.89 -5.23
C TYR A 100 -1.75 -1.98 -6.35
N LEU A 101 -1.56 -2.88 -7.30
CA LEU A 101 -2.47 -3.04 -8.44
C LEU A 101 -3.84 -3.54 -7.98
N TYR A 102 -3.88 -4.36 -6.96
CA TYR A 102 -5.15 -4.77 -6.35
C TYR A 102 -5.92 -3.53 -5.84
N ILE A 103 -5.23 -2.62 -5.15
CA ILE A 103 -5.86 -1.40 -4.65
C ILE A 103 -6.37 -0.54 -5.80
N VAL A 104 -5.57 -0.39 -6.85
CA VAL A 104 -5.98 0.37 -8.05
C VAL A 104 -7.31 -0.16 -8.58
N GLU A 105 -7.43 -1.47 -8.69
CA GLU A 105 -8.65 -2.10 -9.19
C GLU A 105 -9.83 -1.87 -8.23
N GLN A 106 -9.59 -2.05 -6.93
CA GLN A 106 -10.67 -1.93 -5.95
C GLN A 106 -11.18 -0.50 -5.81
N LEU A 107 -10.34 0.50 -6.03
CA LEU A 107 -10.76 1.89 -6.01
C LEU A 107 -11.37 2.34 -7.33
N GLY A 108 -11.34 1.48 -8.34
CA GLY A 108 -11.94 1.78 -9.64
C GLY A 108 -11.21 2.87 -10.41
N ALA A 109 -9.92 3.04 -10.20
CA ALA A 109 -9.14 4.07 -10.87
C ALA A 109 -9.09 3.82 -12.38
N LYS A 110 -9.43 4.84 -13.17
CA LYS A 110 -9.38 4.75 -14.63
C LYS A 110 -8.02 5.12 -15.19
N ARG A 111 -7.27 5.92 -14.43
CA ARG A 111 -5.88 6.27 -14.73
C ARG A 111 -5.08 6.16 -13.44
N TYR A 112 -3.83 5.80 -13.56
CA TYR A 112 -2.99 5.72 -12.38
C TYR A 112 -1.52 5.74 -12.78
N THR A 113 -0.67 6.09 -11.83
CA THR A 113 0.78 5.98 -11.98
C THR A 113 1.29 4.82 -11.15
N VAL A 114 2.42 4.27 -11.53
CA VAL A 114 3.14 3.26 -10.74
C VAL A 114 4.59 3.70 -10.68
N LYS A 115 5.04 4.04 -9.49
CA LYS A 115 6.43 4.42 -9.23
C LYS A 115 7.01 3.40 -8.28
N GLU A 116 8.27 3.06 -8.49
CA GLU A 116 8.94 2.06 -7.67
C GLU A 116 10.26 2.62 -7.16
N ALA A 117 10.56 2.30 -5.92
CA ALA A 117 11.82 2.67 -5.31
C ALA A 117 12.41 1.44 -4.62
N ASP A 118 13.70 1.24 -4.81
CA ASP A 118 14.46 0.20 -4.13
C ASP A 118 15.08 0.82 -2.90
N ARG A 119 14.71 0.33 -1.72
CA ARG A 119 15.19 0.83 -0.44
C ARG A 119 15.88 -0.27 0.34
N SER A 120 16.47 -1.21 -0.38
CA SER A 120 17.19 -2.32 0.23
C SER A 120 18.46 -1.86 0.92
N LEU A 121 18.85 -2.64 1.91
CA LEU A 121 20.11 -2.36 2.62
C LEU A 121 21.29 -2.60 1.67
N GLU A 122 22.19 -1.64 1.63
CA GLU A 122 23.42 -1.74 0.84
C GLU A 122 24.63 -1.65 1.75
N TYR A 123 25.72 -2.30 1.33
CA TYR A 123 27.02 -2.25 1.99
C TYR A 123 28.08 -1.68 1.08
#